data_22ffa0e6d8668365d8fc3b4874e079ed
#
_entry.id   22ffa0e6d8668365d8fc3b4874e079ed
#
_cell.length_a   1.000
_cell.length_b   1.000
_cell.length_c   1.000
_cell.angle_alpha   90.00
_cell.angle_beta   90.00
_cell.angle_gamma   90.00
#
_symmetry.space_group_name_H-M   'P 1'
#
loop_
_entity.id
_entity.type
_entity.pdbx_description
1 polymer ?
#
loop_
_entity_poly.entity_id
_entity_poly.type
_entity_poly.pdbx_seq_one_letter_code
_entity_poly.pdbx_strand_id
1 'polypeptide(L)'
;MKHDFIALPVTDELPISIRAYARPAWESVSDQAAGSKSPGKRQMPASDWTLIFDTETTSDAGQALRFGTYQWRNAGELDEAGIFYDPEGASDDELTLLGDVAERDGLVLRTRQDFVDEIFFARAWR
;
A
#
# COMPACT_ATOMS: atom_id res chain seq x y z
N MET A 1 -23.50 -20.29 31.07
CA MET A 1 -22.66 -20.79 29.96
C MET A 1 -21.25 -20.26 30.17
N LYS A 2 -20.29 -21.15 30.46
CA LYS A 2 -18.87 -20.77 30.53
C LYS A 2 -18.35 -20.74 29.11
N HIS A 3 -17.89 -19.59 28.65
CA HIS A 3 -17.13 -19.49 27.41
C HIS A 3 -15.71 -19.99 27.69
N ASP A 4 -15.40 -21.18 27.20
CA ASP A 4 -14.04 -21.69 27.21
C ASP A 4 -13.25 -20.86 26.18
N PHE A 5 -12.38 -20.00 26.66
CA PHE A 5 -11.36 -19.35 25.82
C PHE A 5 -10.37 -20.44 25.39
N ILE A 6 -10.37 -20.77 24.10
CA ILE A 6 -9.32 -21.56 23.50
C ILE A 6 -8.05 -20.70 23.52
N ALA A 7 -7.13 -21.01 24.40
CA ALA A 7 -5.80 -20.40 24.38
C ALA A 7 -5.12 -20.87 23.07
N LEU A 8 -4.93 -19.96 22.13
CA LEU A 8 -4.10 -20.20 20.97
C LEU A 8 -2.66 -20.43 21.44
N PRO A 9 -1.93 -21.37 20.84
CA PRO A 9 -0.53 -21.55 21.18
C PRO A 9 0.21 -20.23 20.91
N VAL A 10 0.95 -19.76 21.92
CA VAL A 10 1.87 -18.62 21.75
C VAL A 10 3.00 -19.12 20.87
N THR A 11 2.88 -18.91 19.57
CA THR A 11 4.03 -18.96 18.67
C THR A 11 4.68 -17.58 18.74
N ASP A 12 6.01 -17.51 18.78
CA ASP A 12 6.77 -16.25 18.81
C ASP A 12 6.56 -15.38 17.54
N GLU A 13 5.76 -15.86 16.60
CA GLU A 13 5.41 -15.20 15.34
C GLU A 13 3.91 -14.92 15.29
N LEU A 14 3.54 -13.65 15.42
CA LEU A 14 2.18 -13.18 15.15
C LEU A 14 2.16 -12.63 13.73
N PRO A 15 1.36 -13.19 12.81
CA PRO A 15 1.17 -12.57 11.50
C PRO A 15 0.42 -11.25 11.70
N ILE A 16 1.11 -10.14 11.50
CA ILE A 16 0.52 -8.80 11.57
C ILE A 16 0.29 -8.31 10.14
N SER A 17 -0.97 -8.15 9.75
CA SER A 17 -1.32 -7.42 8.54
C SER A 17 -1.46 -5.94 8.87
N ILE A 18 -0.56 -5.11 8.32
CA ILE A 18 -0.63 -3.66 8.47
C ILE A 18 -1.25 -3.08 7.20
N ARG A 19 -2.41 -2.43 7.35
CA ARG A 19 -2.98 -1.59 6.29
C ARG A 19 -2.70 -0.14 6.66
N ALA A 20 -1.90 0.54 5.86
CA ALA A 20 -1.63 1.95 6.02
C ALA A 20 -2.50 2.76 5.04
N TYR A 21 -3.20 3.76 5.58
CA TYR A 21 -3.93 4.74 4.78
C TYR A 21 -3.22 6.09 4.97
N ALA A 22 -2.73 6.66 3.87
CA ALA A 22 -2.23 8.03 3.90
C ALA A 22 -3.43 8.99 3.92
N ARG A 23 -3.61 9.72 5.01
CA ARG A 23 -4.52 10.87 5.05
C ARG A 23 -3.71 12.14 4.84
N PRO A 24 -4.14 13.06 3.98
CA PRO A 24 -3.52 14.37 3.90
C PRO A 24 -3.52 15.04 5.28
N ALA A 25 -2.42 15.68 5.66
CA ALA A 25 -2.25 16.27 7.00
C ALA A 25 -3.32 17.33 7.36
N TRP A 26 -4.05 17.86 6.37
CA TRP A 26 -5.15 18.80 6.56
C TRP A 26 -6.49 18.14 6.99
N GLU A 27 -6.69 16.84 6.77
CA GLU A 27 -7.90 16.14 7.23
C GLU A 27 -7.92 15.88 8.74
N SER A 28 -6.75 15.80 9.38
CA SER A 28 -6.65 15.48 10.81
C SER A 28 -7.07 16.62 11.75
N VAL A 29 -7.36 17.82 11.23
CA VAL A 29 -7.67 19.01 12.06
C VAL A 29 -9.17 19.27 12.15
N SER A 30 -10.02 18.63 11.34
CA SER A 30 -11.46 18.92 11.30
C SER A 30 -12.31 18.24 12.37
N ASP A 31 -11.84 17.16 13.00
CA ASP A 31 -12.64 16.39 13.95
C ASP A 31 -12.62 16.91 15.39
N GLN A 32 -11.80 17.92 15.72
CA GLN A 32 -11.69 18.42 17.10
C GLN A 32 -12.22 19.84 17.35
N ALA A 33 -12.77 20.51 16.36
CA ALA A 33 -13.25 21.89 16.54
C ALA A 33 -14.71 22.08 16.16
N ALA A 34 -15.63 21.36 16.83
CA ALA A 34 -17.00 21.80 16.94
C ALA A 34 -17.07 23.00 17.88
N GLY A 35 -16.82 24.22 17.36
CA GLY A 35 -17.02 25.42 18.18
C GLY A 35 -16.32 26.70 17.74
N SER A 36 -15.44 26.70 16.74
CA SER A 36 -14.78 27.94 16.32
C SER A 36 -15.02 28.22 14.83
N LYS A 37 -15.74 29.30 14.56
CA LYS A 37 -15.84 29.88 13.21
C LYS A 37 -14.51 30.50 12.84
N SER A 38 -13.57 29.71 12.31
CA SER A 38 -12.36 30.22 11.70
C SER A 38 -12.63 30.63 10.27
N PRO A 39 -12.09 31.78 9.79
CA PRO A 39 -12.30 32.25 8.42
C PRO A 39 -11.70 31.24 7.44
N GLY A 40 -12.56 30.75 6.57
CA GLY A 40 -12.33 30.00 5.35
C GLY A 40 -10.99 29.32 5.14
N LYS A 41 -10.79 28.12 5.70
CA LYS A 41 -9.76 27.21 5.15
C LYS A 41 -10.23 26.86 3.74
N ARG A 42 -9.45 27.29 2.73
CA ARG A 42 -9.59 26.82 1.36
C ARG A 42 -9.53 25.30 1.40
N GLN A 43 -10.66 24.63 1.20
CA GLN A 43 -10.64 23.20 0.90
C GLN A 43 -9.90 23.07 -0.43
N MET A 44 -8.73 22.46 -0.37
CA MET A 44 -8.09 22.04 -1.62
C MET A 44 -8.99 20.93 -2.21
N PRO A 45 -9.31 21.03 -3.50
CA PRO A 45 -10.08 19.98 -4.14
C PRO A 45 -9.34 18.65 -3.97
N ALA A 46 -10.09 17.57 -3.70
CA ALA A 46 -9.52 16.23 -3.69
C ALA A 46 -8.86 15.96 -5.05
N SER A 47 -7.70 15.32 -5.02
CA SER A 47 -7.05 14.91 -6.26
C SER A 47 -7.91 13.87 -6.98
N ASP A 48 -8.06 14.02 -8.29
CA ASP A 48 -8.68 12.97 -9.13
C ASP A 48 -7.76 11.75 -9.26
N TRP A 49 -6.48 11.91 -8.92
CA TRP A 49 -5.50 10.83 -8.94
C TRP A 49 -5.45 10.07 -7.62
N THR A 50 -5.44 8.75 -7.72
CA THR A 50 -5.40 7.85 -6.57
C THR A 50 -4.37 6.75 -6.82
N LEU A 51 -3.45 6.56 -5.87
CA LEU A 51 -2.59 5.40 -5.79
C LEU A 51 -3.18 4.40 -4.79
N ILE A 52 -3.45 3.19 -5.27
CA ILE A 52 -3.85 2.06 -4.44
C ILE A 52 -2.71 1.06 -4.52
N PHE A 53 -2.21 0.57 -3.40
CA PHE A 53 -1.20 -0.48 -3.38
C PHE A 53 -1.35 -1.40 -2.18
N ASP A 54 -0.87 -2.61 -2.32
CA ASP A 54 -0.82 -3.63 -1.28
C ASP A 54 0.55 -4.32 -1.31
N THR A 55 1.00 -4.87 -0.17
CA THR A 55 2.33 -5.47 -0.05
C THR A 55 2.23 -6.84 0.60
N GLU A 56 3.04 -7.78 0.09
CA GLU A 56 3.25 -9.09 0.69
C GLU A 56 4.66 -9.14 1.29
N THR A 57 4.74 -9.58 2.53
CA THR A 57 5.98 -9.67 3.28
C THR A 57 6.25 -11.11 3.72
N THR A 58 7.48 -11.38 4.13
CA THR A 58 7.80 -12.65 4.79
C THR A 58 7.04 -12.77 6.11
N SER A 59 6.73 -14.00 6.52
CA SER A 59 6.01 -14.29 7.77
C SER A 59 6.91 -14.33 9.01
N ASP A 60 8.21 -14.12 8.84
CA ASP A 60 9.16 -14.04 9.94
C ASP A 60 9.12 -12.69 10.67
N ALA A 61 9.87 -12.57 11.75
CA ALA A 61 9.93 -11.34 12.54
C ALA A 61 10.50 -10.12 11.77
N GLY A 62 11.22 -10.35 10.67
CA GLY A 62 11.79 -9.30 9.83
C GLY A 62 10.77 -8.66 8.90
N GLN A 63 9.68 -9.38 8.56
CA GLN A 63 8.62 -8.94 7.65
C GLN A 63 9.17 -8.24 6.40
N ALA A 64 10.22 -8.84 5.81
CA ALA A 64 10.85 -8.29 4.62
C ALA A 64 9.86 -8.28 3.45
N LEU A 65 9.84 -7.20 2.69
CA LEU A 65 9.04 -7.08 1.49
C LEU A 65 9.43 -8.20 0.50
N ARG A 66 8.45 -8.92 -0.02
CA ARG A 66 8.62 -9.85 -1.13
C ARG A 66 8.19 -9.21 -2.44
N PHE A 67 6.95 -8.84 -2.51
CA PHE A 67 6.38 -8.10 -3.63
C PHE A 67 5.16 -7.31 -3.17
N GLY A 68 4.68 -6.44 -4.04
CA GLY A 68 3.41 -5.75 -3.88
C GLY A 68 2.75 -5.50 -5.23
N THR A 69 1.50 -5.11 -5.19
CA THR A 69 0.75 -4.71 -6.37
C THR A 69 0.28 -3.28 -6.23
N TYR A 70 0.09 -2.58 -7.33
CA TYR A 70 -0.45 -1.23 -7.31
C TYR A 70 -1.37 -0.96 -8.48
N GLN A 71 -2.21 0.05 -8.28
CA GLN A 71 -3.03 0.66 -9.31
C GLN A 71 -2.90 2.17 -9.20
N TRP A 72 -2.61 2.81 -10.32
CA TRP A 72 -2.66 4.25 -10.49
C TRP A 72 -3.93 4.60 -11.25
N ARG A 73 -4.79 5.45 -10.67
CA ARG A 73 -6.12 5.74 -11.19
C ARG A 73 -6.34 7.24 -11.31
N ASN A 74 -7.07 7.66 -12.34
CA ASN A 74 -7.54 9.02 -12.54
C ASN A 74 -9.06 9.04 -12.57
N ALA A 75 -9.69 9.81 -11.72
CA ALA A 75 -11.16 9.90 -11.59
C ALA A 75 -11.87 8.53 -11.51
N GLY A 76 -11.20 7.54 -10.88
CA GLY A 76 -11.69 6.17 -10.76
C GLY A 76 -11.34 5.24 -11.94
N GLU A 77 -10.88 5.78 -13.06
CA GLU A 77 -10.42 5.00 -14.22
C GLU A 77 -9.00 4.49 -14.02
N LEU A 78 -8.71 3.26 -14.43
CA LEU A 78 -7.38 2.67 -14.35
C LEU A 78 -6.47 3.29 -15.41
N ASP A 79 -5.39 3.93 -14.99
CA ASP A 79 -4.34 4.47 -15.86
C ASP A 79 -3.17 3.49 -15.99
N GLU A 80 -2.70 2.94 -14.87
CA GLU A 80 -1.63 1.97 -14.84
C GLU A 80 -1.83 0.97 -13.69
N ALA A 81 -1.50 -0.29 -13.93
CA ALA A 81 -1.41 -1.31 -12.89
C ALA A 81 -0.06 -2.04 -12.97
N GLY A 82 0.46 -2.48 -11.85
CA GLY A 82 1.74 -3.16 -11.85
C GLY A 82 2.03 -3.96 -10.58
N ILE A 83 3.17 -4.63 -10.65
CA ILE A 83 3.78 -5.39 -9.56
C ILE A 83 5.12 -4.74 -9.26
N PHE A 84 5.46 -4.62 -7.98
CA PHE A 84 6.82 -4.25 -7.55
C PHE A 84 7.36 -5.30 -6.59
N TYR A 85 8.67 -5.52 -6.63
CA TYR A 85 9.32 -6.57 -5.85
C TYR A 85 10.66 -6.10 -5.26
N ASP A 86 11.10 -6.80 -4.21
CA ASP A 86 12.42 -6.58 -3.66
C ASP A 86 13.44 -7.49 -4.39
N PRO A 87 14.37 -6.93 -5.18
CA PRO A 87 15.33 -7.72 -5.94
C PRO A 87 16.32 -8.48 -5.06
N GLU A 88 16.52 -8.04 -3.80
CA GLU A 88 17.43 -8.73 -2.87
C GLU A 88 16.75 -9.94 -2.20
N GLY A 89 15.43 -9.95 -2.10
CA GLY A 89 14.66 -10.99 -1.44
C GLY A 89 14.01 -12.01 -2.38
N ALA A 90 13.96 -11.72 -3.69
CA ALA A 90 13.30 -12.57 -4.67
C ALA A 90 14.28 -13.61 -5.27
N SER A 91 13.85 -14.87 -5.35
CA SER A 91 14.58 -15.92 -6.09
C SER A 91 14.35 -15.80 -7.60
N ASP A 92 15.22 -16.42 -8.40
CA ASP A 92 15.09 -16.44 -9.86
C ASP A 92 13.76 -17.05 -10.32
N ASP A 93 13.28 -18.08 -9.63
CA ASP A 93 11.98 -18.71 -9.92
C ASP A 93 10.82 -17.75 -9.64
N GLU A 94 10.89 -16.99 -8.56
CA GLU A 94 9.90 -15.97 -8.21
C GLU A 94 9.90 -14.83 -9.23
N LEU A 95 11.08 -14.36 -9.64
CA LEU A 95 11.20 -13.32 -10.67
C LEU A 95 10.62 -13.78 -12.01
N THR A 96 10.87 -15.03 -12.38
CA THR A 96 10.29 -15.61 -13.59
C THR A 96 8.77 -15.64 -13.48
N LEU A 97 8.22 -16.11 -12.36
CA LEU A 97 6.78 -16.15 -12.13
C LEU A 97 6.14 -14.76 -12.16
N LEU A 98 6.76 -13.78 -11.50
CA LEU A 98 6.27 -12.40 -11.49
C LEU A 98 6.29 -11.80 -12.91
N GLY A 99 7.32 -12.10 -13.70
CA GLY A 99 7.42 -11.69 -15.10
C GLY A 99 6.31 -12.29 -15.96
N ASP A 100 6.07 -13.59 -15.84
CA ASP A 100 5.01 -14.29 -16.58
C ASP A 100 3.61 -13.75 -16.24
N VAL A 101 3.36 -13.47 -14.95
CA VAL A 101 2.10 -12.87 -14.51
C VAL A 101 1.95 -11.46 -15.06
N ALA A 102 3.01 -10.65 -14.97
CA ALA A 102 2.99 -9.27 -15.46
C ALA A 102 2.71 -9.22 -16.97
N GLU A 103 3.37 -10.07 -17.76
CA GLU A 103 3.15 -10.14 -19.21
C GLU A 103 1.74 -10.62 -19.56
N ARG A 104 1.26 -11.71 -18.92
CA ARG A 104 -0.06 -12.26 -19.15
C ARG A 104 -1.18 -11.25 -18.87
N ASP A 105 -1.06 -10.48 -17.79
CA ASP A 105 -2.12 -9.61 -17.29
C ASP A 105 -1.91 -8.14 -17.70
N GLY A 106 -0.87 -7.84 -18.48
CA GLY A 106 -0.57 -6.49 -18.96
C GLY A 106 -0.15 -5.54 -17.84
N LEU A 107 0.53 -6.05 -16.82
CA LEU A 107 1.00 -5.30 -15.67
C LEU A 107 2.44 -4.80 -15.88
N VAL A 108 2.76 -3.65 -15.29
CA VAL A 108 4.13 -3.15 -15.31
C VAL A 108 4.89 -3.79 -14.15
N LEU A 109 6.02 -4.45 -14.45
CA LEU A 109 6.91 -5.01 -13.42
C LEU A 109 8.01 -4.00 -13.07
N ARG A 110 8.15 -3.69 -11.78
CA ARG A 110 9.13 -2.74 -11.25
C ARG A 110 9.91 -3.33 -10.08
N THR A 111 11.13 -2.86 -9.88
CA THR A 111 11.77 -3.05 -8.58
C THR A 111 11.08 -2.18 -7.52
N ARG A 112 11.28 -2.50 -6.25
CA ARG A 112 10.83 -1.65 -5.13
C ARG A 112 11.31 -0.21 -5.27
N GLN A 113 12.58 -0.03 -5.70
CA GLN A 113 13.15 1.30 -5.86
C GLN A 113 12.45 2.08 -6.98
N ASP A 114 12.23 1.45 -8.14
CA ASP A 114 11.54 2.09 -9.26
C ASP A 114 10.09 2.47 -8.90
N PHE A 115 9.39 1.58 -8.18
CA PHE A 115 8.04 1.90 -7.68
C PHE A 115 8.05 3.15 -6.77
N VAL A 116 9.00 3.22 -5.84
CA VAL A 116 9.10 4.35 -4.91
C VAL A 116 9.43 5.63 -5.68
N ASP A 117 10.39 5.60 -6.57
CA ASP A 117 10.86 6.79 -7.28
C ASP A 117 9.88 7.27 -8.36
N GLU A 118 9.36 6.34 -9.19
CA GLU A 118 8.57 6.70 -10.36
C GLU A 118 7.07 6.83 -10.06
N ILE A 119 6.54 6.07 -9.10
CA ILE A 119 5.12 6.05 -8.79
C ILE A 119 4.84 6.81 -7.49
N PHE A 120 5.45 6.38 -6.38
CA PHE A 120 5.10 6.91 -5.07
C PHE A 120 5.52 8.38 -4.94
N PHE A 121 6.79 8.72 -5.17
CA PHE A 121 7.26 10.10 -5.05
C PHE A 121 6.97 10.94 -6.28
N ALA A 122 7.15 10.41 -7.48
CA ALA A 122 7.00 11.22 -8.68
C ALA A 122 5.54 11.55 -9.00
N ARG A 123 4.60 10.66 -8.67
CA ARG A 123 3.19 10.82 -9.04
C ARG A 123 2.28 11.07 -7.84
N ALA A 124 2.38 10.25 -6.77
CA ALA A 124 1.43 10.29 -5.66
C ALA A 124 1.76 11.34 -4.59
N TRP A 125 3.02 11.79 -4.50
CA TRP A 125 3.47 12.74 -3.47
C TRP A 125 3.52 14.21 -3.93
N ARG A 126 3.12 14.51 -5.14
CA ARG A 126 3.15 15.90 -5.66
C ARG A 126 1.97 16.76 -5.27
#